data_ad6b1140753e7da1db86e03b052ecb29
#
_entry.id   ad6b1140753e7da1db86e03b052ecb29
#
_cell.length_a   1.000
_cell.length_b   1.000
_cell.length_c   1.000
_cell.angle_alpha   90.00
_cell.angle_beta   90.00
_cell.angle_gamma   90.00
#
_symmetry.space_group_name_H-M   'P 1'
#
loop_
_entity.id
_entity.type
_entity.pdbx_description
1 polymer ?
#
loop_
_entity_poly.entity_id
_entity_poly.type
_entity_poly.pdbx_seq_one_letter_code
_entity_poly.pdbx_strand_id
1 'polypeptide(L)'
;MAITIRFGPADPLNCRFALSPVWETQAALRALAHPPEGAPHRRWAREAAPLVRSLPLDALWAVMPRHGYTPDFLFPAPAGPTASFEEEIARIRATDPGRAEGELARALACTPGAAGSAVGRALLADPAAAVTTLAAAVTRAWETLLAPEWPRLRAVLDADVAHRARQLADGGLGRVLDSLHPQITWCDGTLRIARPPRHHRVLAGGEGVTLVPSVFVWPGVAGGFEAPAPAAVLYPARGIARLWSPPRTDPRGALVRLLGRGRAAVLTALEEPASTTALAARLGLAPSSVSAHLSTLRDAGLLVSCRVGHQVLYARTALGRALTDGHLDDLEETPPTPPR
;
A
#
# COMPACT_ATOMS: atom_id res chain seq x y z
N MET A 1 -22.36 -7.40 8.20
CA MET A 1 -21.55 -8.55 8.59
C MET A 1 -20.15 -8.04 8.88
N ALA A 2 -19.43 -8.58 9.86
CA ALA A 2 -18.09 -8.09 10.20
C ALA A 2 -17.22 -9.24 10.71
N ILE A 3 -15.91 -9.15 10.45
CA ILE A 3 -14.89 -9.93 11.14
C ILE A 3 -14.54 -9.16 12.41
N THR A 4 -14.48 -9.86 13.54
CA THR A 4 -14.07 -9.29 14.83
C THR A 4 -12.93 -10.07 15.41
N ILE A 5 -11.87 -9.38 15.81
CA ILE A 5 -10.68 -9.97 16.46
C ILE A 5 -10.56 -9.31 17.82
N ARG A 6 -10.75 -10.08 18.88
CA ARG A 6 -10.62 -9.61 20.27
C ARG A 6 -9.20 -9.84 20.76
N PHE A 7 -8.60 -8.80 21.28
CA PHE A 7 -7.25 -8.79 21.82
C PHE A 7 -7.27 -9.01 23.35
N GLY A 8 -6.36 -9.82 23.82
CA GLY A 8 -5.98 -9.85 25.22
C GLY A 8 -4.93 -8.78 25.57
N PRO A 9 -4.57 -8.62 26.84
CA PRO A 9 -3.67 -7.54 27.30
C PRO A 9 -2.29 -7.54 26.64
N ALA A 10 -1.74 -8.71 26.30
CA ALA A 10 -0.40 -8.84 25.71
C ALA A 10 -0.37 -8.75 24.15
N ASP A 11 -1.51 -8.91 23.49
CA ASP A 11 -1.58 -8.99 22.03
C ASP A 11 -1.19 -7.66 21.32
N PRO A 12 -1.52 -6.46 21.85
CA PRO A 12 -1.10 -5.20 21.24
C PRO A 12 0.43 -5.06 21.12
N LEU A 13 1.19 -5.65 22.03
CA LEU A 13 2.67 -5.61 22.04
C LEU A 13 3.29 -6.46 20.93
N ASN A 14 2.54 -7.41 20.38
CA ASN A 14 2.98 -8.34 19.35
C ASN A 14 2.41 -8.01 17.97
N CYS A 15 1.70 -6.88 17.84
CA CYS A 15 1.32 -6.36 16.52
C CYS A 15 2.55 -5.89 15.77
N ARG A 16 2.66 -6.28 14.50
CA ARG A 16 3.81 -5.95 13.67
C ARG A 16 3.41 -5.69 12.23
N PHE A 17 4.24 -4.92 11.53
CA PHE A 17 4.17 -4.78 10.09
C PHE A 17 5.05 -5.84 9.42
N ALA A 18 4.61 -6.32 8.26
CA ALA A 18 5.39 -7.20 7.43
C ALA A 18 5.11 -6.96 5.95
N LEU A 19 6.12 -7.12 5.11
CA LEU A 19 5.97 -7.15 3.66
C LEU A 19 5.95 -8.61 3.22
N SER A 20 5.07 -8.93 2.27
CA SER A 20 4.92 -10.29 1.75
C SER A 20 4.82 -10.27 0.22
N PRO A 21 5.89 -10.66 -0.48
CA PRO A 21 5.87 -10.82 -1.93
C PRO A 21 4.80 -11.80 -2.42
N VAL A 22 4.57 -12.91 -1.69
CA VAL A 22 3.56 -13.90 -2.05
C VAL A 22 2.14 -13.34 -1.91
N TRP A 23 1.84 -12.65 -0.81
CA TRP A 23 0.52 -12.04 -0.63
C TRP A 23 0.26 -10.94 -1.66
N GLU A 24 1.29 -10.17 -1.99
CA GLU A 24 1.20 -9.13 -3.01
C GLU A 24 0.97 -9.73 -4.41
N THR A 25 1.63 -10.84 -4.74
CA THR A 25 1.40 -11.59 -5.99
C THR A 25 -0.03 -12.06 -6.10
N GLN A 26 -0.58 -12.59 -5.03
CA GLN A 26 -1.96 -13.08 -5.04
C GLN A 26 -2.99 -11.94 -5.05
N ALA A 27 -2.69 -10.82 -4.38
CA ALA A 27 -3.51 -9.62 -4.47
C ALA A 27 -3.53 -9.06 -5.91
N ALA A 28 -2.37 -9.05 -6.59
CA ALA A 28 -2.24 -8.66 -7.99
C ALA A 28 -3.06 -9.57 -8.92
N LEU A 29 -2.95 -10.89 -8.74
CA LEU A 29 -3.75 -11.85 -9.51
C LEU A 29 -5.26 -11.65 -9.31
N ARG A 30 -5.72 -11.42 -8.08
CA ARG A 30 -7.13 -11.08 -7.81
C ARG A 30 -7.56 -9.79 -8.48
N ALA A 31 -6.71 -8.77 -8.44
CA ALA A 31 -6.99 -7.49 -9.09
C ALA A 31 -7.07 -7.62 -10.63
N LEU A 32 -6.32 -8.56 -11.22
CA LEU A 32 -6.38 -8.88 -12.65
C LEU A 32 -7.62 -9.71 -13.02
N ALA A 33 -7.98 -10.69 -12.18
CA ALA A 33 -9.17 -11.50 -12.40
C ALA A 33 -10.47 -10.69 -12.21
N HIS A 34 -10.46 -9.72 -11.29
CA HIS A 34 -11.62 -8.93 -10.90
C HIS A 34 -11.25 -7.46 -10.72
N PRO A 35 -10.93 -6.74 -11.82
CA PRO A 35 -10.44 -5.36 -11.73
C PRO A 35 -11.52 -4.45 -11.14
N PRO A 36 -11.24 -3.79 -9.98
CA PRO A 36 -12.21 -2.88 -9.38
C PRO A 36 -12.31 -1.60 -10.23
N GLU A 37 -13.52 -1.03 -10.27
CA GLU A 37 -13.72 0.26 -10.92
C GLU A 37 -12.92 1.35 -10.21
N GLY A 38 -12.30 2.25 -10.99
CA GLY A 38 -11.50 3.34 -10.44
C GLY A 38 -10.18 2.93 -9.80
N ALA A 39 -9.75 1.66 -9.90
CA ALA A 39 -8.52 1.19 -9.28
C ALA A 39 -7.29 1.99 -9.74
N PRO A 40 -6.41 2.40 -8.81
CA PRO A 40 -5.16 3.09 -9.14
C PRO A 40 -4.28 2.29 -10.10
N HIS A 41 -4.29 0.97 -9.98
CA HIS A 41 -3.47 0.03 -10.77
C HIS A 41 -4.10 -0.38 -12.12
N ARG A 42 -5.16 0.30 -12.61
CA ARG A 42 -5.82 -0.05 -13.90
C ARG A 42 -4.88 -0.02 -15.11
N ARG A 43 -3.91 0.90 -15.11
CA ARG A 43 -2.92 0.97 -16.19
C ARG A 43 -2.06 -0.28 -16.19
N TRP A 44 -1.48 -0.61 -15.05
CA TRP A 44 -0.70 -1.84 -14.85
C TRP A 44 -1.52 -3.08 -15.21
N ALA A 45 -2.77 -3.16 -14.78
CA ALA A 45 -3.64 -4.30 -15.06
C ALA A 45 -3.86 -4.51 -16.59
N ARG A 46 -3.97 -3.43 -17.36
CA ARG A 46 -4.08 -3.52 -18.83
C ARG A 46 -2.78 -4.02 -19.48
N GLU A 47 -1.64 -3.57 -18.97
CA GLU A 47 -0.31 -3.98 -19.45
C GLU A 47 0.01 -5.43 -19.05
N ALA A 48 -0.41 -5.87 -17.85
CA ALA A 48 -0.20 -7.22 -17.33
C ALA A 48 -1.17 -8.28 -17.90
N ALA A 49 -2.38 -7.88 -18.33
CA ALA A 49 -3.41 -8.82 -18.79
C ALA A 49 -2.97 -9.77 -19.92
N PRO A 50 -2.21 -9.36 -20.96
CA PRO A 50 -1.68 -10.29 -21.96
C PRO A 50 -0.74 -11.32 -21.36
N LEU A 51 0.12 -10.91 -20.42
CA LEU A 51 1.10 -11.78 -19.77
C LEU A 51 0.40 -12.86 -18.93
N VAL A 52 -0.62 -12.47 -18.17
CA VAL A 52 -1.41 -13.43 -17.36
C VAL A 52 -2.07 -14.49 -18.20
N ARG A 53 -2.58 -14.13 -19.38
CA ARG A 53 -3.23 -15.11 -20.29
C ARG A 53 -2.28 -16.18 -20.83
N SER A 54 -0.97 -15.92 -20.82
CA SER A 54 0.04 -16.89 -21.27
C SER A 54 0.52 -17.80 -20.13
N LEU A 55 0.13 -17.54 -18.88
CA LEU A 55 0.56 -18.31 -17.72
C LEU A 55 -0.40 -19.49 -17.44
N PRO A 56 0.12 -20.67 -17.04
CA PRO A 56 -0.69 -21.83 -16.67
C PRO A 56 -1.27 -21.66 -15.25
N LEU A 57 -2.29 -20.81 -15.10
CA LEU A 57 -2.89 -20.44 -13.81
C LEU A 57 -4.22 -21.15 -13.52
N ASP A 58 -4.67 -22.11 -14.34
CA ASP A 58 -5.98 -22.75 -14.21
C ASP A 58 -6.20 -23.39 -12.84
N ALA A 59 -5.17 -24.05 -12.29
CA ALA A 59 -5.20 -24.63 -10.95
C ALA A 59 -5.38 -23.54 -9.87
N LEU A 60 -4.70 -22.41 -10.02
CA LEU A 60 -4.79 -21.32 -9.07
C LEU A 60 -6.17 -20.62 -9.15
N TRP A 61 -6.69 -20.41 -10.37
CA TRP A 61 -8.03 -19.84 -10.55
C TRP A 61 -9.13 -20.72 -9.97
N ALA A 62 -8.99 -22.04 -10.04
CA ALA A 62 -9.95 -22.97 -9.46
C ALA A 62 -10.10 -22.82 -7.95
N VAL A 63 -9.03 -22.48 -7.24
CA VAL A 63 -8.99 -22.36 -5.76
C VAL A 63 -9.00 -20.89 -5.27
N MET A 64 -9.07 -19.92 -6.16
CA MET A 64 -9.17 -18.48 -5.84
C MET A 64 -10.52 -17.91 -6.28
N PRO A 65 -11.65 -18.28 -5.66
CA PRO A 65 -12.96 -17.82 -6.06
C PRO A 65 -13.09 -16.29 -5.88
N ARG A 66 -13.99 -15.66 -6.64
CA ARG A 66 -14.28 -14.24 -6.48
C ARG A 66 -14.79 -13.91 -5.06
N HIS A 67 -15.62 -14.78 -4.52
CA HIS A 67 -16.18 -14.71 -3.18
C HIS A 67 -16.05 -16.08 -2.51
N GLY A 68 -15.66 -16.11 -1.27
CA GLY A 68 -15.50 -17.35 -0.50
C GLY A 68 -14.10 -17.56 0.02
N TYR A 69 -13.81 -18.80 0.31
CA TYR A 69 -12.56 -19.24 0.92
C TYR A 69 -11.48 -19.48 -0.15
N THR A 70 -10.28 -19.06 0.11
CA THR A 70 -9.06 -19.43 -0.62
C THR A 70 -8.17 -20.18 0.33
N PRO A 71 -7.45 -21.24 -0.09
CA PRO A 71 -6.61 -22.02 0.82
C PRO A 71 -5.64 -21.16 1.61
N ASP A 72 -5.64 -21.30 2.93
CA ASP A 72 -4.79 -20.51 3.81
C ASP A 72 -3.30 -20.84 3.62
N PHE A 73 -2.97 -22.06 3.21
CA PHE A 73 -1.60 -22.44 2.92
C PHE A 73 -0.96 -21.64 1.78
N LEU A 74 -1.78 -21.07 0.88
CA LEU A 74 -1.30 -20.16 -0.17
C LEU A 74 -0.92 -18.79 0.35
N PHE A 75 -1.31 -18.45 1.58
CA PHE A 75 -1.03 -17.19 2.25
C PHE A 75 -0.25 -17.42 3.56
N PRO A 76 0.99 -17.97 3.48
CA PRO A 76 1.77 -18.19 4.69
C PRO A 76 1.97 -16.85 5.41
N ALA A 77 1.65 -16.80 6.70
CA ALA A 77 1.86 -15.59 7.48
C ALA A 77 3.35 -15.20 7.43
N PRO A 78 3.71 -13.93 7.12
CA PRO A 78 5.11 -13.54 7.02
C PRO A 78 5.89 -13.88 8.29
N ALA A 79 7.05 -14.52 8.14
CA ALA A 79 7.87 -14.95 9.27
C ALA A 79 8.56 -13.78 9.99
N GLY A 80 8.77 -12.66 9.28
CA GLY A 80 9.44 -11.47 9.78
C GLY A 80 8.97 -10.21 9.05
N PRO A 81 9.54 -9.04 9.37
CA PRO A 81 9.16 -7.76 8.77
C PRO A 81 9.38 -7.72 7.25
N THR A 82 10.40 -8.41 6.76
CA THR A 82 10.79 -8.47 5.34
C THR A 82 11.03 -9.91 4.93
N ALA A 83 9.96 -10.65 4.64
CA ALA A 83 10.11 -12.01 4.09
C ALA A 83 10.53 -11.94 2.62
N SER A 84 11.40 -12.85 2.18
CA SER A 84 11.69 -13.03 0.76
C SER A 84 10.62 -13.87 0.08
N PHE A 85 10.51 -13.75 -1.24
CA PHE A 85 9.60 -14.60 -2.01
C PHE A 85 9.96 -16.08 -1.85
N GLU A 86 11.26 -16.39 -1.86
CA GLU A 86 11.83 -17.74 -1.76
C GLU A 86 11.47 -18.40 -0.42
N GLU A 87 11.55 -17.64 0.67
CA GLU A 87 11.16 -18.14 2.01
C GLU A 87 9.67 -18.43 2.08
N GLU A 88 8.83 -17.56 1.55
CA GLU A 88 7.38 -17.73 1.59
C GLU A 88 6.92 -18.90 0.68
N ILE A 89 7.47 -19.00 -0.54
CA ILE A 89 7.11 -20.09 -1.45
C ILE A 89 7.62 -21.46 -0.95
N ALA A 90 8.75 -21.51 -0.25
CA ALA A 90 9.23 -22.71 0.40
C ALA A 90 8.25 -23.21 1.48
N ARG A 91 7.62 -22.28 2.21
CA ARG A 91 6.59 -22.62 3.22
C ARG A 91 5.30 -23.13 2.57
N ILE A 92 4.90 -22.59 1.40
CA ILE A 92 3.79 -23.16 0.63
C ILE A 92 4.13 -24.60 0.24
N ARG A 93 5.33 -24.85 -0.31
CA ARG A 93 5.77 -26.20 -0.73
C ARG A 93 5.87 -27.19 0.42
N ALA A 94 6.13 -26.72 1.64
CA ALA A 94 6.20 -27.53 2.85
C ALA A 94 4.83 -27.79 3.49
N THR A 95 3.72 -27.43 2.85
CA THR A 95 2.37 -27.67 3.37
C THR A 95 2.09 -29.16 3.47
N ASP A 96 1.59 -29.57 4.62
CA ASP A 96 1.17 -30.96 4.86
C ASP A 96 0.04 -31.35 3.88
N PRO A 97 0.14 -32.50 3.18
CA PRO A 97 -0.86 -32.93 2.22
C PRO A 97 -2.27 -33.10 2.79
N GLY A 98 -2.41 -33.57 4.04
CA GLY A 98 -3.71 -33.72 4.67
C GLY A 98 -4.36 -32.38 4.99
N ARG A 99 -3.56 -31.39 5.39
CA ARG A 99 -4.02 -30.02 5.52
C ARG A 99 -4.45 -29.45 4.17
N ALA A 100 -3.63 -29.65 3.14
CA ALA A 100 -3.92 -29.15 1.79
C ALA A 100 -5.23 -29.75 1.25
N GLU A 101 -5.50 -31.04 1.45
CA GLU A 101 -6.73 -31.70 1.03
C GLU A 101 -7.99 -31.00 1.56
N GLY A 102 -8.03 -30.76 2.87
CA GLY A 102 -9.16 -30.09 3.51
C GLY A 102 -9.37 -28.65 3.00
N GLU A 103 -8.28 -27.90 2.87
CA GLU A 103 -8.34 -26.52 2.40
C GLU A 103 -8.70 -26.42 0.90
N LEU A 104 -8.21 -27.34 0.05
CA LEU A 104 -8.57 -27.44 -1.37
C LEU A 104 -10.05 -27.80 -1.55
N ALA A 105 -10.54 -28.80 -0.82
CA ALA A 105 -11.95 -29.20 -0.88
C ALA A 105 -12.87 -28.04 -0.50
N ARG A 106 -12.54 -27.31 0.57
CA ARG A 106 -13.27 -26.11 1.00
C ARG A 106 -13.25 -24.99 -0.06
N ALA A 107 -12.10 -24.73 -0.66
CA ALA A 107 -11.97 -23.68 -1.67
C ALA A 107 -12.74 -24.00 -2.95
N LEU A 108 -12.64 -25.25 -3.44
CA LEU A 108 -13.35 -25.71 -4.62
C LEU A 108 -14.87 -25.73 -4.44
N ALA A 109 -15.35 -25.95 -3.21
CA ALA A 109 -16.79 -25.87 -2.89
C ALA A 109 -17.34 -24.43 -2.99
N CYS A 110 -16.51 -23.40 -2.94
CA CYS A 110 -16.93 -22.01 -3.07
C CYS A 110 -17.32 -21.63 -4.51
N THR A 111 -16.92 -22.40 -5.51
CA THR A 111 -17.24 -22.16 -6.92
C THR A 111 -18.08 -23.31 -7.47
N PRO A 112 -19.34 -23.06 -7.89
CA PRO A 112 -20.18 -24.12 -8.45
C PRO A 112 -19.49 -24.88 -9.60
N GLY A 113 -19.45 -26.21 -9.51
CA GLY A 113 -18.85 -27.07 -10.53
C GLY A 113 -17.31 -27.17 -10.50
N ALA A 114 -16.61 -26.35 -9.72
CA ALA A 114 -15.14 -26.36 -9.71
C ALA A 114 -14.57 -27.71 -9.24
N ALA A 115 -15.10 -28.30 -8.17
CA ALA A 115 -14.68 -29.61 -7.69
C ALA A 115 -14.89 -30.74 -8.72
N GLY A 116 -15.94 -30.65 -9.53
CA GLY A 116 -16.26 -31.60 -10.61
C GLY A 116 -15.52 -31.33 -11.94
N SER A 117 -14.78 -30.22 -12.06
CA SER A 117 -13.96 -29.94 -13.23
C SER A 117 -12.75 -30.90 -13.33
N ALA A 118 -12.14 -31.01 -14.51
CA ALA A 118 -10.91 -31.80 -14.66
C ALA A 118 -9.80 -31.31 -13.73
N VAL A 119 -9.65 -29.98 -13.61
CA VAL A 119 -8.66 -29.33 -12.73
C VAL A 119 -8.97 -29.63 -11.26
N GLY A 120 -10.24 -29.43 -10.84
CA GLY A 120 -10.64 -29.66 -9.45
C GLY A 120 -10.45 -31.11 -9.01
N ARG A 121 -10.84 -32.07 -9.87
CA ARG A 121 -10.59 -33.49 -9.61
C ARG A 121 -9.11 -33.82 -9.48
N ALA A 122 -8.27 -33.27 -10.36
CA ALA A 122 -6.82 -33.48 -10.29
C ALA A 122 -6.21 -32.93 -8.99
N LEU A 123 -6.66 -31.75 -8.54
CA LEU A 123 -6.20 -31.13 -7.28
C LEU A 123 -6.61 -31.95 -6.05
N LEU A 124 -7.79 -32.59 -6.07
CA LEU A 124 -8.27 -33.42 -4.97
C LEU A 124 -7.70 -34.84 -4.99
N ALA A 125 -7.33 -35.35 -6.16
CA ALA A 125 -6.79 -36.71 -6.30
C ALA A 125 -5.37 -36.85 -5.72
N ASP A 126 -4.57 -35.79 -5.78
CA ASP A 126 -3.21 -35.77 -5.24
C ASP A 126 -2.90 -34.40 -4.61
N PRO A 127 -3.21 -34.21 -3.32
CA PRO A 127 -2.96 -32.94 -2.64
C PRO A 127 -1.47 -32.52 -2.60
N ALA A 128 -0.53 -33.47 -2.58
CA ALA A 128 0.90 -33.17 -2.60
C ALA A 128 1.33 -32.60 -3.96
N ALA A 129 0.88 -33.20 -5.05
CA ALA A 129 1.07 -32.68 -6.40
C ALA A 129 0.33 -31.36 -6.59
N ALA A 130 -0.85 -31.19 -5.99
CA ALA A 130 -1.60 -29.94 -6.03
C ALA A 130 -0.84 -28.77 -5.38
N VAL A 131 -0.24 -28.99 -4.19
CA VAL A 131 0.62 -27.99 -3.53
C VAL A 131 1.78 -27.58 -4.43
N THR A 132 2.46 -28.56 -5.04
CA THR A 132 3.58 -28.31 -5.96
C THR A 132 3.13 -27.49 -7.18
N THR A 133 1.99 -27.87 -7.78
CA THR A 133 1.41 -27.18 -8.95
C THR A 133 1.03 -25.76 -8.63
N LEU A 134 0.36 -25.53 -7.49
CA LEU A 134 -0.06 -24.20 -7.04
C LEU A 134 1.14 -23.32 -6.68
N ALA A 135 2.15 -23.87 -6.01
CA ALA A 135 3.38 -23.15 -5.72
C ALA A 135 4.11 -22.75 -7.01
N ALA A 136 4.16 -23.63 -8.01
CA ALA A 136 4.73 -23.32 -9.32
C ALA A 136 3.95 -22.20 -10.03
N ALA A 137 2.62 -22.22 -9.96
CA ALA A 137 1.77 -21.19 -10.56
C ALA A 137 2.01 -19.82 -9.90
N VAL A 138 2.10 -19.76 -8.56
CA VAL A 138 2.44 -18.53 -7.83
C VAL A 138 3.85 -18.04 -8.19
N THR A 139 4.83 -18.94 -8.31
CA THR A 139 6.20 -18.60 -8.71
C THR A 139 6.24 -17.98 -10.11
N ARG A 140 5.55 -18.58 -11.08
CA ARG A 140 5.46 -18.03 -12.44
C ARG A 140 4.78 -16.67 -12.48
N ALA A 141 3.71 -16.49 -11.71
CA ALA A 141 3.05 -15.20 -11.61
C ALA A 141 3.98 -14.11 -11.01
N TRP A 142 4.70 -14.46 -9.95
CA TRP A 142 5.70 -13.57 -9.35
C TRP A 142 6.78 -13.16 -10.34
N GLU A 143 7.46 -14.12 -10.93
CA GLU A 143 8.57 -13.89 -11.86
C GLU A 143 8.16 -13.04 -13.07
N THR A 144 6.92 -13.24 -13.56
CA THR A 144 6.44 -12.56 -14.75
C THR A 144 5.87 -11.18 -14.46
N LEU A 145 5.16 -11.01 -13.34
CA LEU A 145 4.35 -9.82 -13.10
C LEU A 145 4.94 -8.85 -12.10
N LEU A 146 5.55 -9.36 -11.02
CA LEU A 146 5.93 -8.53 -9.89
C LEU A 146 7.44 -8.44 -9.66
N ALA A 147 8.18 -9.50 -9.87
CA ALA A 147 9.63 -9.49 -9.64
C ALA A 147 10.37 -8.35 -10.36
N PRO A 148 10.06 -8.03 -11.64
CA PRO A 148 10.68 -6.89 -12.34
C PRO A 148 10.32 -5.53 -11.72
N GLU A 149 9.12 -5.40 -11.18
CA GLU A 149 8.60 -4.15 -10.57
C GLU A 149 8.82 -4.10 -9.05
N TRP A 150 9.28 -5.21 -8.45
CA TRP A 150 9.33 -5.35 -6.99
C TRP A 150 10.12 -4.25 -6.27
N PRO A 151 11.28 -3.79 -6.74
CA PRO A 151 11.99 -2.71 -6.07
C PRO A 151 11.14 -1.43 -5.94
N ARG A 152 10.34 -1.13 -6.96
CA ARG A 152 9.47 0.04 -7.00
C ARG A 152 8.21 -0.15 -6.14
N LEU A 153 7.60 -1.34 -6.17
CA LEU A 153 6.45 -1.68 -5.31
C LEU A 153 6.88 -1.65 -3.85
N ARG A 154 8.00 -2.30 -3.53
CA ARG A 154 8.56 -2.36 -2.19
C ARG A 154 8.83 -0.97 -1.62
N ALA A 155 9.38 -0.04 -2.39
CA ALA A 155 9.62 1.32 -1.92
C ALA A 155 8.33 2.01 -1.42
N VAL A 156 7.19 1.79 -2.09
CA VAL A 156 5.88 2.31 -1.64
C VAL A 156 5.40 1.61 -0.37
N LEU A 157 5.59 0.30 -0.27
CA LEU A 157 5.21 -0.47 0.92
C LEU A 157 6.07 -0.07 2.14
N ASP A 158 7.38 0.08 1.95
CA ASP A 158 8.31 0.56 2.99
C ASP A 158 7.97 1.98 3.45
N ALA A 159 7.61 2.88 2.54
CA ALA A 159 7.17 4.23 2.88
C ALA A 159 5.86 4.22 3.69
N ASP A 160 4.89 3.35 3.37
CA ASP A 160 3.68 3.19 4.18
C ASP A 160 4.00 2.69 5.59
N VAL A 161 4.85 1.65 5.71
CA VAL A 161 5.29 1.12 7.02
C VAL A 161 5.97 2.21 7.85
N ALA A 162 6.88 2.99 7.25
CA ALA A 162 7.55 4.10 7.92
C ALA A 162 6.55 5.16 8.42
N HIS A 163 5.54 5.51 7.61
CA HIS A 163 4.47 6.41 8.03
C HIS A 163 3.67 5.84 9.22
N ARG A 164 3.27 4.55 9.15
CA ARG A 164 2.53 3.88 10.23
C ARG A 164 3.34 3.77 11.52
N ALA A 165 4.64 3.56 11.41
CA ALA A 165 5.55 3.55 12.57
C ALA A 165 5.58 4.91 13.27
N ARG A 166 5.59 6.02 12.53
CA ARG A 166 5.44 7.38 13.10
C ARG A 166 4.08 7.55 13.78
N GLN A 167 2.99 7.14 13.13
CA GLN A 167 1.65 7.20 13.75
C GLN A 167 1.56 6.37 15.04
N LEU A 168 2.24 5.23 15.10
CA LEU A 168 2.33 4.41 16.32
C LEU A 168 3.03 5.15 17.44
N ALA A 169 4.14 5.83 17.14
CA ALA A 169 4.88 6.64 18.10
C ALA A 169 4.06 7.84 18.62
N ASP A 170 3.30 8.49 17.74
CA ASP A 170 2.53 9.71 18.06
C ASP A 170 1.21 9.43 18.78
N GLY A 171 0.57 8.29 18.52
CA GLY A 171 -0.81 8.06 18.99
C GLY A 171 -1.16 6.62 19.34
N GLY A 172 -0.17 5.74 19.41
CA GLY A 172 -0.35 4.35 19.79
C GLY A 172 -1.06 3.48 18.74
N LEU A 173 -1.19 2.20 19.05
CA LEU A 173 -1.73 1.17 18.14
C LEU A 173 -3.16 1.46 17.68
N GLY A 174 -4.02 1.95 18.58
CA GLY A 174 -5.42 2.24 18.23
C GLY A 174 -5.52 3.23 17.07
N ARG A 175 -4.74 4.32 17.10
CA ARG A 175 -4.68 5.31 16.02
C ARG A 175 -4.20 4.70 14.70
N VAL A 176 -3.22 3.82 14.77
CA VAL A 176 -2.74 3.11 13.57
C VAL A 176 -3.87 2.27 12.97
N LEU A 177 -4.50 1.41 13.78
CA LEU A 177 -5.54 0.48 13.32
C LEU A 177 -6.73 1.23 12.70
N ASP A 178 -7.23 2.29 13.33
CA ASP A 178 -8.33 3.11 12.80
C ASP A 178 -7.98 3.84 11.50
N SER A 179 -6.69 4.13 11.29
CA SER A 179 -6.23 4.84 10.10
C SER A 179 -5.89 3.94 8.91
N LEU A 180 -5.89 2.60 9.07
CA LEU A 180 -5.51 1.67 8.01
C LEU A 180 -6.49 1.72 6.82
N HIS A 181 -7.80 1.66 7.11
CA HIS A 181 -8.84 1.64 6.08
C HIS A 181 -10.22 1.98 6.68
N PRO A 182 -11.15 2.63 5.94
CA PRO A 182 -12.50 2.93 6.44
C PRO A 182 -13.33 1.72 6.89
N GLN A 183 -13.00 0.53 6.40
CA GLN A 183 -13.63 -0.72 6.84
C GLN A 183 -13.07 -1.27 8.15
N ILE A 184 -12.01 -0.69 8.68
CA ILE A 184 -11.34 -1.14 9.92
C ILE A 184 -11.66 -0.14 11.02
N THR A 185 -12.06 -0.65 12.18
CA THR A 185 -12.27 0.16 13.39
C THR A 185 -11.70 -0.55 14.60
N TRP A 186 -11.11 0.21 15.49
CA TRP A 186 -10.59 -0.25 16.77
C TRP A 186 -11.40 0.32 17.92
N CYS A 187 -11.98 -0.54 18.75
CA CYS A 187 -12.73 -0.11 19.94
C CYS A 187 -12.63 -1.18 21.03
N ASP A 188 -12.33 -0.76 22.25
CA ASP A 188 -12.36 -1.59 23.46
C ASP A 188 -11.63 -2.94 23.30
N GLY A 189 -10.38 -2.90 22.78
CA GLY A 189 -9.59 -4.10 22.58
C GLY A 189 -10.10 -5.01 21.46
N THR A 190 -10.94 -4.51 20.57
CA THR A 190 -11.52 -5.28 19.48
C THR A 190 -11.25 -4.60 18.14
N LEU A 191 -10.60 -5.33 17.24
CA LEU A 191 -10.45 -4.95 15.84
C LEU A 191 -11.66 -5.46 15.05
N ARG A 192 -12.39 -4.56 14.40
CA ARG A 192 -13.55 -4.89 13.56
C ARG A 192 -13.25 -4.56 12.11
N ILE A 193 -13.55 -5.50 11.22
CA ILE A 193 -13.40 -5.33 9.78
C ILE A 193 -14.77 -5.51 9.14
N ALA A 194 -15.32 -4.45 8.54
CA ALA A 194 -16.65 -4.43 7.94
C ALA A 194 -16.65 -5.16 6.58
N ARG A 195 -16.58 -6.49 6.60
CA ARG A 195 -16.65 -7.35 5.40
C ARG A 195 -17.25 -8.72 5.72
N PRO A 196 -17.89 -9.40 4.74
CA PRO A 196 -18.25 -10.81 4.87
C PRO A 196 -17.02 -11.73 4.66
N PRO A 197 -17.05 -13.01 5.14
CA PRO A 197 -18.14 -13.55 5.96
C PRO A 197 -18.09 -13.02 7.40
N ARG A 198 -19.09 -13.38 8.21
CA ARG A 198 -19.05 -13.10 9.65
C ARG A 198 -18.05 -14.06 10.30
N HIS A 199 -17.05 -13.52 10.96
CA HIS A 199 -16.03 -14.30 11.68
C HIS A 199 -15.74 -13.65 13.03
N HIS A 200 -15.52 -14.45 14.04
CA HIS A 200 -15.12 -13.99 15.36
C HIS A 200 -13.91 -14.79 15.84
N ARG A 201 -12.84 -14.10 16.22
CA ARG A 201 -11.64 -14.68 16.78
C ARG A 201 -11.27 -13.99 18.09
N VAL A 202 -10.90 -14.76 19.09
CA VAL A 202 -10.20 -14.26 20.27
C VAL A 202 -8.75 -14.67 20.13
N LEU A 203 -7.83 -13.73 20.23
CA LEU A 203 -6.40 -14.05 20.16
C LEU A 203 -5.95 -14.82 21.39
N ALA A 204 -4.99 -15.71 21.22
CA ALA A 204 -4.47 -16.60 22.25
C ALA A 204 -3.34 -15.94 23.05
N GLY A 205 -3.55 -14.76 23.62
CA GLY A 205 -2.64 -14.06 24.53
C GLY A 205 -1.18 -13.98 24.07
N GLY A 206 -0.76 -12.82 23.57
CA GLY A 206 0.57 -12.62 23.01
C GLY A 206 0.71 -12.98 21.53
N GLU A 207 -0.39 -13.26 20.83
CA GLU A 207 -0.37 -13.59 19.40
C GLU A 207 -0.18 -12.35 18.52
N GLY A 208 -0.90 -11.28 18.82
CA GLY A 208 -0.92 -10.06 18.01
C GLY A 208 -1.55 -10.23 16.62
N VAL A 209 -1.43 -9.19 15.81
CA VAL A 209 -1.90 -9.17 14.42
C VAL A 209 -0.78 -8.67 13.51
N THR A 210 -0.54 -9.37 12.41
CA THR A 210 0.39 -8.91 11.38
C THR A 210 -0.34 -7.99 10.40
N LEU A 211 0.17 -6.77 10.25
CA LEU A 211 -0.35 -5.75 9.34
C LEU A 211 0.49 -5.77 8.05
N VAL A 212 -0.14 -6.07 6.93
CA VAL A 212 0.54 -6.25 5.64
C VAL A 212 0.03 -5.18 4.66
N PRO A 213 0.83 -4.15 4.32
CA PRO A 213 0.45 -3.19 3.29
C PRO A 213 0.48 -3.86 1.93
N SER A 214 -0.43 -3.46 1.03
CA SER A 214 -0.52 -3.98 -0.33
C SER A 214 -0.85 -2.88 -1.33
N VAL A 215 -0.24 -2.97 -2.49
CA VAL A 215 -0.53 -2.09 -3.63
C VAL A 215 -1.82 -2.51 -4.35
N PHE A 216 -2.15 -3.81 -4.32
CA PHE A 216 -3.21 -4.38 -5.17
C PHE A 216 -4.51 -4.73 -4.43
N VAL A 217 -4.56 -4.70 -3.10
CA VAL A 217 -5.76 -5.09 -2.35
C VAL A 217 -6.90 -4.05 -2.42
N TRP A 218 -6.60 -2.84 -2.90
CA TRP A 218 -7.60 -1.78 -3.07
C TRP A 218 -8.83 -2.26 -3.89
N PRO A 219 -10.08 -1.86 -3.56
CA PRO A 219 -10.49 -0.82 -2.60
C PRO A 219 -10.81 -1.35 -1.20
N GLY A 220 -10.58 -2.60 -0.91
CA GLY A 220 -10.95 -3.22 0.35
C GLY A 220 -9.76 -3.66 1.17
N VAL A 221 -10.03 -4.57 2.09
CA VAL A 221 -9.04 -5.25 2.92
C VAL A 221 -9.21 -6.76 2.78
N ALA A 222 -8.13 -7.50 2.98
CA ALA A 222 -8.13 -8.96 3.00
C ALA A 222 -7.36 -9.46 4.22
N GLY A 223 -7.20 -10.76 4.39
CA GLY A 223 -6.37 -11.34 5.42
C GLY A 223 -6.76 -12.75 5.79
N GLY A 224 -5.89 -13.39 6.58
CA GLY A 224 -6.14 -14.66 7.23
C GLY A 224 -6.58 -14.42 8.67
N PHE A 225 -7.72 -14.97 9.05
CA PHE A 225 -8.33 -14.72 10.35
C PHE A 225 -8.64 -16.00 11.11
N GLU A 226 -8.48 -17.17 10.50
CA GLU A 226 -8.81 -18.46 11.09
C GLU A 226 -7.62 -19.07 11.85
N ALA A 227 -7.86 -19.55 13.07
CA ALA A 227 -6.88 -20.33 13.83
C ALA A 227 -6.65 -21.69 13.13
N PRO A 228 -5.45 -22.28 13.26
CA PRO A 228 -4.33 -21.88 14.11
C PRO A 228 -3.36 -20.87 13.46
N ALA A 229 -3.59 -20.44 12.21
CA ALA A 229 -2.70 -19.47 11.58
C ALA A 229 -2.72 -18.12 12.32
N PRO A 230 -1.57 -17.40 12.42
CA PRO A 230 -1.53 -16.07 12.99
C PRO A 230 -2.48 -15.11 12.25
N ALA A 231 -3.18 -14.25 13.00
CA ALA A 231 -4.07 -13.29 12.39
C ALA A 231 -3.27 -12.26 11.59
N ALA A 232 -3.70 -11.99 10.36
CA ALA A 232 -3.04 -11.01 9.50
C ALA A 232 -4.06 -10.21 8.69
N VAL A 233 -3.81 -8.92 8.54
CA VAL A 233 -4.64 -7.96 7.80
C VAL A 233 -3.85 -7.40 6.63
N LEU A 234 -4.32 -7.63 5.42
CA LEU A 234 -3.84 -7.02 4.19
C LEU A 234 -4.65 -5.76 3.92
N TYR A 235 -4.00 -4.59 3.85
CA TYR A 235 -4.66 -3.30 3.68
C TYR A 235 -4.01 -2.48 2.57
N PRO A 236 -4.72 -1.54 1.91
CA PRO A 236 -4.15 -0.72 0.85
C PRO A 236 -3.07 0.22 1.39
N ALA A 237 -1.87 0.13 0.84
CA ALA A 237 -0.77 1.03 1.15
C ALA A 237 -1.08 2.47 0.71
N ARG A 238 -0.49 3.45 1.36
CA ARG A 238 -0.54 4.85 0.93
C ARG A 238 0.31 5.06 -0.32
N GLY A 239 -0.06 6.05 -1.12
CA GLY A 239 0.74 6.45 -2.27
C GLY A 239 0.60 5.57 -3.53
N ILE A 240 -0.21 4.51 -3.51
CA ILE A 240 -0.39 3.59 -4.65
C ILE A 240 -0.80 4.29 -5.94
N ALA A 241 -1.56 5.39 -5.88
CA ALA A 241 -1.95 6.14 -7.07
C ALA A 241 -0.76 6.73 -7.82
N ARG A 242 0.36 7.02 -7.15
CA ARG A 242 1.57 7.56 -7.77
C ARG A 242 2.33 6.55 -8.61
N LEU A 243 2.27 5.26 -8.25
CA LEU A 243 2.98 4.19 -8.96
C LEU A 243 2.63 4.15 -10.45
N TRP A 244 1.37 4.40 -10.78
CA TRP A 244 0.88 4.30 -12.15
C TRP A 244 0.42 5.64 -12.73
N SER A 245 0.65 6.73 -12.01
CA SER A 245 0.51 8.06 -12.61
C SER A 245 1.54 8.21 -13.72
N PRO A 246 1.14 8.70 -14.90
CA PRO A 246 2.11 8.96 -15.95
C PRO A 246 3.19 9.90 -15.39
N PRO A 247 4.47 9.74 -15.81
CA PRO A 247 5.48 10.73 -15.50
C PRO A 247 4.91 12.10 -15.81
N ARG A 248 5.06 13.04 -14.88
CA ARG A 248 4.60 14.41 -15.14
C ARG A 248 5.38 14.94 -16.33
N THR A 249 4.77 14.95 -17.50
CA THR A 249 5.41 15.41 -18.74
C THR A 249 5.76 16.88 -18.68
N ASP A 250 5.10 17.65 -17.81
CA ASP A 250 5.35 19.08 -17.62
C ASP A 250 4.99 19.51 -16.18
N PRO A 251 5.88 19.27 -15.18
CA PRO A 251 5.65 19.73 -13.82
C PRO A 251 5.55 21.25 -13.72
N ARG A 252 6.36 21.97 -14.52
CA ARG A 252 6.36 23.45 -14.55
C ARG A 252 5.08 24.00 -15.14
N GLY A 253 4.59 23.44 -16.25
CA GLY A 253 3.31 23.83 -16.83
C GLY A 253 2.12 23.49 -15.94
N ALA A 254 2.17 22.38 -15.19
CA ALA A 254 1.14 22.07 -14.20
C ALA A 254 1.11 23.11 -13.06
N LEU A 255 2.28 23.49 -12.56
CA LEU A 255 2.41 24.55 -11.55
C LEU A 255 1.91 25.91 -12.06
N VAL A 256 2.21 26.23 -13.32
CA VAL A 256 1.72 27.44 -13.99
C VAL A 256 0.19 27.46 -14.12
N ARG A 257 -0.43 26.33 -14.47
CA ARG A 257 -1.89 26.21 -14.51
C ARG A 257 -2.54 26.37 -13.14
N LEU A 258 -1.88 25.88 -12.10
CA LEU A 258 -2.39 25.95 -10.73
C LEU A 258 -2.25 27.35 -10.12
N LEU A 259 -1.08 27.95 -10.21
CA LEU A 259 -0.73 29.20 -9.51
C LEU A 259 -0.80 30.44 -10.39
N GLY A 260 -0.83 30.28 -11.72
CA GLY A 260 -0.59 31.34 -12.70
C GLY A 260 0.90 31.57 -12.92
N ARG A 261 1.26 32.15 -14.11
CA ARG A 261 2.66 32.29 -14.57
C ARG A 261 3.56 33.02 -13.58
N GLY A 262 3.09 34.18 -13.06
CA GLY A 262 3.91 35.01 -12.16
C GLY A 262 4.25 34.33 -10.84
N ARG A 263 3.26 33.74 -10.18
CA ARG A 263 3.46 33.05 -8.91
C ARG A 263 4.27 31.76 -9.05
N ALA A 264 4.03 31.01 -10.13
CA ALA A 264 4.82 29.83 -10.43
C ALA A 264 6.29 30.18 -10.69
N ALA A 265 6.57 31.26 -11.44
CA ALA A 265 7.92 31.73 -11.70
C ALA A 265 8.64 32.17 -10.42
N VAL A 266 7.97 32.94 -9.54
CA VAL A 266 8.52 33.35 -8.24
C VAL A 266 8.80 32.16 -7.34
N LEU A 267 7.86 31.22 -7.23
CA LEU A 267 8.03 30.02 -6.40
C LEU A 267 9.18 29.16 -6.93
N THR A 268 9.28 28.96 -8.24
CA THR A 268 10.37 28.17 -8.85
C THR A 268 11.73 28.85 -8.71
N ALA A 269 11.80 30.16 -8.79
CA ALA A 269 13.05 30.90 -8.67
C ALA A 269 13.64 30.93 -7.24
N LEU A 270 12.86 30.54 -6.23
CA LEU A 270 13.27 30.49 -4.83
C LEU A 270 13.94 29.13 -4.47
N GLU A 271 14.93 28.69 -5.24
CA GLU A 271 15.74 27.51 -4.87
C GLU A 271 16.53 27.76 -3.57
N GLU A 272 17.02 29.01 -3.41
CA GLU A 272 17.65 29.51 -2.21
C GLU A 272 16.91 30.74 -1.68
N PRO A 273 17.05 31.06 -0.38
CA PRO A 273 16.45 32.27 0.20
C PRO A 273 16.87 33.54 -0.57
N ALA A 274 15.90 34.32 -0.98
CA ALA A 274 16.17 35.53 -1.78
C ALA A 274 15.29 36.73 -1.38
N SER A 275 15.79 37.93 -1.60
CA SER A 275 15.02 39.17 -1.39
C SER A 275 14.11 39.47 -2.59
N THR A 276 13.10 40.33 -2.37
CA THR A 276 12.21 40.82 -3.43
C THR A 276 13.00 41.46 -4.59
N THR A 277 14.03 42.25 -4.29
CA THR A 277 14.87 42.92 -5.29
C THR A 277 15.67 41.91 -6.12
N ALA A 278 16.26 40.89 -5.47
CA ALA A 278 17.01 39.88 -6.16
C ALA A 278 16.13 39.04 -7.10
N LEU A 279 14.91 38.67 -6.64
CA LEU A 279 13.94 37.98 -7.48
C LEU A 279 13.42 38.81 -8.63
N ALA A 280 13.16 40.10 -8.41
CA ALA A 280 12.73 41.01 -9.44
C ALA A 280 13.78 41.12 -10.57
N ALA A 281 15.05 41.28 -10.21
CA ALA A 281 16.16 41.26 -11.16
C ALA A 281 16.30 39.93 -11.91
N ARG A 282 16.23 38.82 -11.20
CA ARG A 282 16.34 37.47 -11.77
C ARG A 282 15.23 37.12 -12.76
N LEU A 283 14.01 37.58 -12.46
CA LEU A 283 12.80 37.27 -13.24
C LEU A 283 12.47 38.34 -14.30
N GLY A 284 13.16 39.48 -14.31
CA GLY A 284 12.84 40.63 -15.18
C GLY A 284 11.46 41.24 -14.90
N LEU A 285 11.01 41.21 -13.62
CA LEU A 285 9.71 41.70 -13.19
C LEU A 285 9.85 42.98 -12.34
N ALA A 286 8.80 43.79 -12.31
CA ALA A 286 8.75 44.94 -11.41
C ALA A 286 8.75 44.45 -9.93
N PRO A 287 9.53 45.10 -9.02
CA PRO A 287 9.58 44.74 -7.61
C PRO A 287 8.21 44.71 -6.93
N SER A 288 7.29 45.60 -7.31
CA SER A 288 5.91 45.62 -6.80
C SER A 288 5.13 44.36 -7.16
N SER A 289 5.28 43.88 -8.40
CA SER A 289 4.64 42.64 -8.86
C SER A 289 5.19 41.42 -8.11
N VAL A 290 6.52 41.36 -7.93
CA VAL A 290 7.17 40.28 -7.16
C VAL A 290 6.71 40.32 -5.71
N SER A 291 6.62 41.50 -5.09
CA SER A 291 6.12 41.65 -3.72
C SER A 291 4.69 41.15 -3.55
N ALA A 292 3.80 41.46 -4.49
CA ALA A 292 2.42 40.99 -4.49
C ALA A 292 2.36 39.44 -4.60
N HIS A 293 3.18 38.82 -5.46
CA HIS A 293 3.28 37.39 -5.62
C HIS A 293 3.83 36.69 -4.36
N LEU A 294 4.90 37.29 -3.76
CA LEU A 294 5.49 36.79 -2.51
C LEU A 294 4.49 36.82 -1.35
N SER A 295 3.71 37.93 -1.23
CA SER A 295 2.66 38.01 -0.21
C SER A 295 1.62 36.89 -0.37
N THR A 296 1.08 36.74 -1.59
CA THR A 296 0.08 35.70 -1.88
C THR A 296 0.60 34.29 -1.59
N LEU A 297 1.85 33.99 -1.99
CA LEU A 297 2.47 32.68 -1.76
C LEU A 297 2.76 32.44 -0.27
N ARG A 298 3.14 33.47 0.47
CA ARG A 298 3.33 33.40 1.93
C ARG A 298 1.99 33.19 2.64
N ASP A 299 0.97 33.93 2.28
CA ASP A 299 -0.37 33.82 2.86
C ASP A 299 -1.00 32.45 2.57
N ALA A 300 -0.62 31.82 1.46
CA ALA A 300 -0.96 30.43 1.13
C ALA A 300 -0.07 29.36 1.82
N GLY A 301 0.87 29.77 2.68
CA GLY A 301 1.76 28.85 3.39
C GLY A 301 2.85 28.19 2.52
N LEU A 302 3.07 28.69 1.29
CA LEU A 302 4.08 28.16 0.37
C LEU A 302 5.47 28.77 0.63
N LEU A 303 5.51 29.95 1.25
CA LEU A 303 6.73 30.65 1.60
C LEU A 303 6.72 31.07 3.06
N VAL A 304 7.93 31.18 3.62
CA VAL A 304 8.22 31.89 4.86
C VAL A 304 9.09 33.09 4.57
N SER A 305 9.06 34.10 5.45
CA SER A 305 9.94 35.25 5.36
C SER A 305 10.70 35.45 6.66
N CYS A 306 11.98 35.82 6.56
CA CYS A 306 12.83 36.15 7.68
C CYS A 306 13.54 37.46 7.40
N ARG A 307 13.65 38.34 8.42
CA ARG A 307 14.40 39.61 8.32
C ARG A 307 15.85 39.39 8.70
N VAL A 308 16.75 39.67 7.79
CA VAL A 308 18.20 39.59 8.02
C VAL A 308 18.79 40.97 7.77
N GLY A 309 19.15 41.68 8.84
CA GLY A 309 19.61 43.08 8.76
C GLY A 309 18.53 44.00 8.17
N HIS A 310 18.84 44.65 7.05
CA HIS A 310 17.93 45.54 6.36
C HIS A 310 17.09 44.89 5.24
N GLN A 311 17.26 43.58 5.02
CA GLN A 311 16.58 42.84 3.97
C GLN A 311 15.58 41.83 4.53
N VAL A 312 14.49 41.60 3.81
CA VAL A 312 13.56 40.50 4.03
C VAL A 312 13.88 39.41 3.00
N LEU A 313 14.27 38.24 3.50
CA LEU A 313 14.50 37.04 2.68
C LEU A 313 13.28 36.13 2.72
N TYR A 314 12.92 35.57 1.59
CA TYR A 314 11.85 34.62 1.41
C TYR A 314 12.45 33.24 1.10
N ALA A 315 11.87 32.19 1.65
CA ALA A 315 12.27 30.81 1.40
C ALA A 315 11.03 29.92 1.20
N ARG A 316 11.17 28.83 0.46
CA ARG A 316 10.10 27.83 0.33
C ARG A 316 9.88 27.08 1.64
N THR A 317 8.62 26.86 2.01
CA THR A 317 8.23 25.89 3.03
C THR A 317 8.38 24.47 2.49
N ALA A 318 8.22 23.43 3.35
CA ALA A 318 8.12 22.04 2.91
C ALA A 318 7.00 21.88 1.86
N LEU A 319 5.84 22.51 2.05
CA LEU A 319 4.75 22.53 1.07
C LEU A 319 5.16 23.22 -0.25
N GLY A 320 5.88 24.33 -0.18
CA GLY A 320 6.39 25.03 -1.35
C GLY A 320 7.38 24.17 -2.16
N ARG A 321 8.30 23.49 -1.50
CA ARG A 321 9.22 22.52 -2.12
C ARG A 321 8.47 21.36 -2.75
N ALA A 322 7.56 20.72 -2.02
CA ALA A 322 6.77 19.60 -2.52
C ALA A 322 5.98 19.95 -3.80
N LEU A 323 5.48 21.19 -3.92
CA LEU A 323 4.79 21.66 -5.12
C LEU A 323 5.73 21.86 -6.31
N THR A 324 6.96 22.35 -6.09
CA THR A 324 7.93 22.59 -7.18
C THR A 324 8.60 21.30 -7.63
N ASP A 325 8.96 20.44 -6.71
CA ASP A 325 9.77 19.24 -6.95
C ASP A 325 8.88 18.02 -7.25
N GLY A 326 7.60 18.14 -6.95
CA GLY A 326 6.62 17.07 -7.19
C GLY A 326 6.69 15.94 -6.16
N HIS A 327 7.46 16.11 -5.07
CA HIS A 327 7.56 15.18 -3.95
C HIS A 327 6.77 15.72 -2.77
N LEU A 328 5.84 14.93 -2.24
CA LEU A 328 5.03 15.29 -1.07
C LEU A 328 5.58 14.66 0.23
N ASP A 329 6.63 13.87 0.13
CA ASP A 329 7.21 13.15 1.27
C ASP A 329 7.88 14.10 2.29
N ASP A 330 8.27 15.30 1.85
CA ASP A 330 8.85 16.36 2.69
C ASP A 330 7.82 17.16 3.51
N LEU A 331 6.53 16.88 3.39
CA LEU A 331 5.48 17.61 4.12
C LEU A 331 5.36 17.20 5.60
N GLU A 332 6.06 16.15 6.02
CA GLU A 332 6.01 15.63 7.40
C GLU A 332 7.17 16.12 8.28
N GLU A 333 8.08 16.99 7.80
CA GLU A 333 9.11 17.57 8.64
C GLU A 333 8.58 18.73 9.49
N THR A 334 8.60 18.48 10.77
CA THR A 334 8.65 19.31 12.01
C THR A 334 8.30 20.80 11.90
N PRO A 335 7.38 21.30 12.73
CA PRO A 335 7.23 22.74 12.91
C PRO A 335 8.56 23.35 13.39
N PRO A 336 8.97 24.52 12.87
CA PRO A 336 10.18 25.17 13.33
C PRO A 336 10.05 25.51 14.84
N THR A 337 10.99 25.04 15.61
CA THR A 337 11.15 25.45 17.02
C THR A 337 11.28 26.97 17.05
N PRO A 338 10.46 27.69 17.82
CA PRO A 338 10.59 29.14 17.92
C PRO A 338 11.96 29.46 18.51
N PRO A 339 12.68 30.45 18.02
CA PRO A 339 13.93 30.91 18.62
C PRO A 339 13.66 31.47 20.01
N ARG A 340 14.52 31.07 20.98
CA ARG A 340 14.56 31.63 22.36
C ARG A 340 14.90 33.11 22.30
#